data_0f83b2a00cf43f49c44c06014e3ba76e
#
_entry.id   0f83b2a00cf43f49c44c06014e3ba76e
#
_cell.length_a   1.000
_cell.length_b   1.000
_cell.length_c   1.000
_cell.angle_alpha   90.00
_cell.angle_beta   90.00
_cell.angle_gamma   90.00
#
_symmetry.space_group_name_H-M   'P 1'
#
loop_
_entity.id
_entity.type
_entity.pdbx_description
1 polymer ?
#
loop_
_entity_poly.entity_id
_entity_poly.type
_entity_poly.pdbx_seq_one_letter_code
_entity_poly.pdbx_strand_id
1 'polypeptide(L)'
;IGVMLVGQNISNINTNIVNFFSNYMGMFIHNIQLQEQTNKFANTDTLTSLYNHRGFQEILAKELAKAKDTNTSLSVVMFDVNNISKINRELGHAKGDEVIKTIAEKIKQNIRANDSAGRYGGDEIAVIMPETDTKDAKYLAEYITYCLSCCFVDDVGPVKVSVGIATYPECSRDQEKLLILAEQAMYISQAKGYKDGMSAIISSADFNFWDDIALQSYAEVIGKRHSQLGVNFEEELLAKFNVDHEMSGNRISEIAT
;
A
#
# COMPACT_ATOMS: atom_id res chain seq x y z
N ILE A 1 7.79 33.27 -10.08
CA ILE A 1 8.29 34.38 -10.91
C ILE A 1 9.79 34.33 -10.79
N GLY A 2 10.47 33.86 -11.86
CA GLY A 2 11.93 33.83 -11.90
C GLY A 2 12.48 35.20 -12.32
N VAL A 3 13.46 35.72 -11.59
CA VAL A 3 14.18 36.92 -11.98
C VAL A 3 15.48 36.49 -12.65
N MET A 4 15.66 36.86 -13.91
CA MET A 4 16.91 36.62 -14.62
C MET A 4 17.82 37.86 -14.48
N LEU A 5 18.94 37.71 -13.79
CA LEU A 5 19.94 38.75 -13.64
C LEU A 5 20.92 38.70 -14.83
N VAL A 6 20.91 39.72 -15.64
CA VAL A 6 21.86 39.90 -16.76
C VAL A 6 22.92 40.92 -16.35
N GLY A 7 24.18 40.49 -16.32
CA GLY A 7 25.31 41.35 -15.91
C GLY A 7 25.58 42.51 -16.89
N GLN A 8 26.17 43.58 -16.38
CA GLN A 8 26.30 44.92 -16.97
C GLN A 8 27.12 45.08 -18.28
N ASN A 9 27.62 44.00 -18.89
CA ASN A 9 28.50 44.11 -20.07
C ASN A 9 27.93 43.54 -21.36
N ILE A 10 26.60 43.53 -21.52
CA ILE A 10 25.97 43.04 -22.77
C ILE A 10 25.30 44.22 -23.47
N SER A 11 26.13 45.06 -24.09
CA SER A 11 25.70 46.29 -24.77
C SER A 11 24.94 46.06 -26.10
N ASN A 12 24.66 44.82 -26.51
CA ASN A 12 23.96 44.53 -27.76
C ASN A 12 23.00 43.34 -27.70
N ILE A 13 22.46 42.97 -26.53
CA ILE A 13 21.37 41.99 -26.51
C ILE A 13 20.09 42.69 -26.93
N ASN A 14 19.52 42.21 -28.06
CA ASN A 14 18.22 42.65 -28.51
C ASN A 14 17.19 42.35 -27.42
N THR A 15 16.58 43.34 -26.83
CA THR A 15 15.59 43.22 -25.73
C THR A 15 14.44 42.26 -26.12
N ASN A 16 14.14 42.14 -27.41
CA ASN A 16 13.15 41.22 -27.92
C ASN A 16 13.57 39.75 -27.74
N ILE A 17 14.86 39.46 -27.87
CA ILE A 17 15.39 38.09 -27.62
C ILE A 17 15.29 37.72 -26.15
N VAL A 18 15.65 38.64 -25.26
CA VAL A 18 15.55 38.43 -23.81
C VAL A 18 14.10 38.24 -23.40
N ASN A 19 13.19 39.04 -23.89
CA ASN A 19 11.76 38.91 -23.62
C ASN A 19 11.19 37.59 -24.17
N PHE A 20 11.61 37.19 -25.38
CA PHE A 20 11.21 35.90 -25.95
C PHE A 20 11.65 34.72 -25.08
N PHE A 21 12.91 34.68 -24.66
CA PHE A 21 13.42 33.62 -23.76
C PHE A 21 12.72 33.65 -22.40
N SER A 22 12.50 34.83 -21.82
CA SER A 22 11.79 34.95 -20.53
C SER A 22 10.36 34.44 -20.61
N ASN A 23 9.63 34.77 -21.68
CA ASN A 23 8.29 34.29 -21.91
C ASN A 23 8.28 32.76 -22.16
N TYR A 24 9.20 32.26 -22.97
CA TYR A 24 9.33 30.83 -23.26
C TYR A 24 9.65 30.02 -21.99
N MET A 25 10.60 30.48 -21.16
CA MET A 25 10.92 29.87 -19.88
C MET A 25 9.75 29.94 -18.89
N GLY A 26 9.00 31.05 -18.87
CA GLY A 26 7.79 31.18 -18.07
C GLY A 26 6.73 30.16 -18.44
N MET A 27 6.46 29.99 -19.74
CA MET A 27 5.55 28.96 -20.23
C MET A 27 6.04 27.54 -19.92
N PHE A 28 7.32 27.29 -20.06
CA PHE A 28 7.91 25.97 -19.78
C PHE A 28 7.78 25.61 -18.29
N ILE A 29 8.12 26.55 -17.39
CA ILE A 29 7.93 26.36 -15.94
C ILE A 29 6.46 26.15 -15.59
N HIS A 30 5.56 26.93 -16.18
CA HIS A 30 4.12 26.78 -15.96
C HIS A 30 3.61 25.41 -16.43
N ASN A 31 4.06 24.92 -17.58
CA ASN A 31 3.72 23.60 -18.07
C ASN A 31 4.22 22.49 -17.14
N ILE A 32 5.45 22.60 -16.60
CA ILE A 32 5.96 21.65 -15.61
C ILE A 32 5.07 21.66 -14.35
N GLN A 33 4.75 22.84 -13.83
CA GLN A 33 3.86 22.96 -12.66
C GLN A 33 2.48 22.37 -12.88
N LEU A 34 1.89 22.59 -14.06
CA LEU A 34 0.61 21.97 -14.43
C LEU A 34 0.71 20.45 -14.53
N GLN A 35 1.80 19.93 -15.09
CA GLN A 35 2.05 18.48 -15.14
C GLN A 35 2.23 17.89 -13.74
N GLU A 36 2.98 18.54 -12.86
CA GLU A 36 3.15 18.11 -11.48
C GLU A 36 1.81 18.11 -10.71
N GLN A 37 0.99 19.14 -10.88
CA GLN A 37 -0.34 19.19 -10.28
C GLN A 37 -1.24 18.08 -10.83
N THR A 38 -1.27 17.89 -12.16
CA THR A 38 -2.07 16.83 -12.79
C THR A 38 -1.61 15.45 -12.33
N ASN A 39 -0.31 15.20 -12.25
CA ASN A 39 0.24 13.94 -11.74
C ASN A 39 -0.10 13.72 -10.26
N LYS A 40 -0.05 14.78 -9.45
CA LYS A 40 -0.43 14.70 -8.04
C LYS A 40 -1.90 14.30 -7.89
N PHE A 41 -2.81 14.92 -8.64
CA PHE A 41 -4.24 14.53 -8.64
C PHE A 41 -4.46 13.11 -9.19
N ALA A 42 -3.71 12.72 -10.22
CA ALA A 42 -3.81 11.38 -10.82
C ALA A 42 -3.28 10.26 -9.91
N ASN A 43 -2.40 10.57 -8.94
CA ASN A 43 -1.69 9.59 -8.12
C ASN A 43 -2.08 9.63 -6.64
N THR A 44 -3.04 10.47 -6.22
CA THR A 44 -3.53 10.52 -4.84
C THR A 44 -4.98 10.07 -4.72
N ASP A 45 -5.30 9.45 -3.58
CA ASP A 45 -6.67 9.10 -3.18
C ASP A 45 -7.35 10.31 -2.54
N THR A 46 -8.57 10.62 -2.99
CA THR A 46 -9.30 11.82 -2.56
C THR A 46 -9.82 11.75 -1.13
N LEU A 47 -10.10 10.56 -0.61
CA LEU A 47 -10.58 10.38 0.76
C LEU A 47 -9.45 10.51 1.78
N THR A 48 -8.33 9.83 1.52
CA THR A 48 -7.24 9.66 2.49
C THR A 48 -6.06 10.60 2.27
N SER A 49 -5.95 11.24 1.10
CA SER A 49 -4.79 12.03 0.68
C SER A 49 -3.45 11.24 0.71
N LEU A 50 -3.53 9.92 0.72
CA LEU A 50 -2.43 9.02 0.46
C LEU A 50 -2.26 8.81 -1.05
N TYR A 51 -1.21 8.11 -1.48
CA TYR A 51 -1.15 7.66 -2.86
C TYR A 51 -2.34 6.74 -3.16
N ASN A 52 -2.91 6.85 -4.36
CA ASN A 52 -3.85 5.84 -4.83
C ASN A 52 -3.10 4.59 -5.31
N HIS A 53 -3.81 3.55 -5.71
CA HIS A 53 -3.23 2.30 -6.19
C HIS A 53 -2.14 2.50 -7.26
N ARG A 54 -2.42 3.36 -8.26
CA ARG A 54 -1.47 3.66 -9.33
C ARG A 54 -0.22 4.37 -8.80
N GLY A 55 -0.40 5.43 -8.03
CA GLY A 55 0.72 6.19 -7.44
C GLY A 55 1.59 5.32 -6.54
N PHE A 56 0.97 4.42 -5.77
CA PHE A 56 1.67 3.46 -4.93
C PHE A 56 2.53 2.51 -5.76
N GLN A 57 1.99 1.94 -6.84
CA GLN A 57 2.72 1.04 -7.74
C GLN A 57 3.94 1.73 -8.40
N GLU A 58 3.77 2.98 -8.85
CA GLU A 58 4.85 3.77 -9.46
C GLU A 58 5.99 4.04 -8.46
N ILE A 59 5.65 4.35 -7.20
CA ILE A 59 6.65 4.57 -6.14
C ILE A 59 7.35 3.27 -5.76
N LEU A 60 6.59 2.19 -5.59
CA LEU A 60 7.18 0.89 -5.26
C LEU A 60 8.18 0.44 -6.33
N ALA A 61 7.84 0.60 -7.62
CA ALA A 61 8.76 0.29 -8.71
C ALA A 61 10.07 1.07 -8.61
N LYS A 62 9.98 2.36 -8.32
CA LYS A 62 11.13 3.26 -8.17
C LYS A 62 12.00 2.89 -6.97
N GLU A 63 11.39 2.70 -5.80
CA GLU A 63 12.14 2.37 -4.58
C GLU A 63 12.73 0.95 -4.64
N LEU A 64 12.04 0.00 -5.28
CA LEU A 64 12.57 -1.34 -5.50
C LEU A 64 13.77 -1.35 -6.47
N ALA A 65 13.74 -0.54 -7.54
CA ALA A 65 14.89 -0.36 -8.42
C ALA A 65 16.09 0.21 -7.63
N LYS A 66 15.85 1.25 -6.83
CA LYS A 66 16.88 1.84 -5.95
C LYS A 66 17.44 0.81 -4.97
N ALA A 67 16.59 0.02 -4.30
CA ALA A 67 17.02 -1.02 -3.36
C ALA A 67 17.88 -2.10 -4.05
N LYS A 68 17.55 -2.46 -5.31
CA LYS A 68 18.37 -3.35 -6.14
C LYS A 68 19.75 -2.76 -6.41
N ASP A 69 19.83 -1.49 -6.80
CA ASP A 69 21.08 -0.80 -7.14
C ASP A 69 21.99 -0.60 -5.92
N THR A 70 21.38 -0.29 -4.75
CA THR A 70 22.11 -0.06 -3.49
C THR A 70 22.32 -1.31 -2.65
N ASN A 71 21.74 -2.46 -3.08
CA ASN A 71 21.75 -3.72 -2.33
C ASN A 71 21.23 -3.58 -0.89
N THR A 72 20.14 -2.83 -0.73
CA THR A 72 19.45 -2.61 0.55
C THR A 72 18.12 -3.37 0.58
N SER A 73 17.59 -3.60 1.79
CA SER A 73 16.26 -4.18 1.96
C SER A 73 15.16 -3.16 1.68
N LEU A 74 13.98 -3.63 1.30
CA LEU A 74 12.77 -2.84 1.19
C LEU A 74 11.60 -3.68 1.68
N SER A 75 10.81 -3.16 2.60
CA SER A 75 9.61 -3.83 3.08
C SER A 75 8.33 -3.18 2.57
N VAL A 76 7.35 -4.02 2.28
CA VAL A 76 5.97 -3.62 2.03
C VAL A 76 5.11 -4.14 3.18
N VAL A 77 4.33 -3.25 3.79
CA VAL A 77 3.39 -3.57 4.86
C VAL A 77 1.99 -3.24 4.40
N MET A 78 1.09 -4.22 4.43
CA MET A 78 -0.32 -4.06 4.11
C MET A 78 -1.18 -4.09 5.36
N PHE A 79 -2.13 -3.18 5.43
CA PHE A 79 -3.12 -3.03 6.50
C PHE A 79 -4.52 -3.16 5.91
N ASP A 80 -5.34 -4.05 6.44
CA ASP A 80 -6.76 -4.18 6.12
C ASP A 80 -7.60 -3.72 7.31
N VAL A 81 -8.58 -2.85 7.04
CA VAL A 81 -9.47 -2.32 8.09
C VAL A 81 -10.57 -3.32 8.40
N ASN A 82 -10.50 -3.91 9.58
CA ASN A 82 -11.42 -4.96 9.96
C ASN A 82 -12.85 -4.46 10.20
N ASN A 83 -13.81 -5.25 9.75
CA ASN A 83 -15.25 -5.03 9.93
C ASN A 83 -15.82 -3.78 9.23
N ILE A 84 -15.12 -3.19 8.25
CA ILE A 84 -15.61 -1.99 7.54
C ILE A 84 -16.99 -2.22 6.89
N SER A 85 -17.21 -3.42 6.31
CA SER A 85 -18.51 -3.78 5.74
C SER A 85 -19.64 -3.84 6.77
N LYS A 86 -19.35 -4.23 8.01
CA LYS A 86 -20.30 -4.21 9.11
C LYS A 86 -20.60 -2.77 9.54
N ILE A 87 -19.56 -1.94 9.70
CA ILE A 87 -19.69 -0.51 10.03
C ILE A 87 -20.53 0.19 8.98
N ASN A 88 -20.25 -0.03 7.70
CA ASN A 88 -21.01 0.57 6.59
C ASN A 88 -22.49 0.19 6.61
N ARG A 89 -22.81 -1.06 6.94
CA ARG A 89 -24.17 -1.55 7.00
C ARG A 89 -24.94 -1.02 8.21
N GLU A 90 -24.30 -0.89 9.37
CA GLU A 90 -24.93 -0.48 10.63
C GLU A 90 -24.97 1.04 10.82
N LEU A 91 -23.90 1.74 10.40
CA LEU A 91 -23.71 3.17 10.64
C LEU A 91 -23.63 4.03 9.37
N GLY A 92 -23.69 3.39 8.19
CA GLY A 92 -23.63 4.05 6.89
C GLY A 92 -22.20 4.27 6.36
N HIS A 93 -22.11 4.45 5.04
CA HIS A 93 -20.82 4.61 4.34
C HIS A 93 -19.99 5.81 4.82
N ALA A 94 -20.64 6.91 5.23
CA ALA A 94 -19.94 8.08 5.75
C ALA A 94 -19.12 7.75 7.01
N LYS A 95 -19.62 6.86 7.87
CA LYS A 95 -18.90 6.41 9.06
C LYS A 95 -17.74 5.49 8.73
N GLY A 96 -17.90 4.60 7.73
CA GLY A 96 -16.79 3.80 7.21
C GLY A 96 -15.67 4.65 6.59
N ASP A 97 -16.04 5.69 5.85
CA ASP A 97 -15.08 6.65 5.28
C ASP A 97 -14.32 7.40 6.38
N GLU A 98 -15.00 7.79 7.47
CA GLU A 98 -14.37 8.40 8.64
C GLU A 98 -13.33 7.46 9.29
N VAL A 99 -13.67 6.18 9.45
CA VAL A 99 -12.74 5.16 9.96
C VAL A 99 -11.52 5.03 9.07
N ILE A 100 -11.71 4.85 7.75
CA ILE A 100 -10.61 4.72 6.79
C ILE A 100 -9.71 5.97 6.81
N LYS A 101 -10.30 7.16 6.86
CA LYS A 101 -9.57 8.42 6.94
C LYS A 101 -8.75 8.51 8.23
N THR A 102 -9.32 8.15 9.37
CA THR A 102 -8.64 8.15 10.67
C THR A 102 -7.42 7.23 10.65
N ILE A 103 -7.56 6.02 10.07
CA ILE A 103 -6.45 5.06 9.93
C ILE A 103 -5.36 5.62 9.03
N ALA A 104 -5.74 6.15 7.87
CA ALA A 104 -4.81 6.74 6.92
C ALA A 104 -3.99 7.88 7.54
N GLU A 105 -4.64 8.78 8.29
CA GLU A 105 -3.98 9.86 9.01
C GLU A 105 -3.02 9.34 10.07
N LYS A 106 -3.42 8.33 10.84
CA LYS A 106 -2.56 7.70 11.86
C LYS A 106 -1.36 6.99 11.27
N ILE A 107 -1.53 6.22 10.20
CA ILE A 107 -0.42 5.61 9.48
C ILE A 107 0.55 6.69 9.00
N LYS A 108 0.04 7.74 8.33
CA LYS A 108 0.85 8.84 7.81
C LYS A 108 1.63 9.59 8.89
N GLN A 109 1.07 9.73 10.09
CA GLN A 109 1.72 10.40 11.23
C GLN A 109 2.83 9.55 11.87
N ASN A 110 2.81 8.24 11.69
CA ASN A 110 3.68 7.30 12.39
C ASN A 110 4.71 6.60 11.47
N ILE A 111 4.68 6.85 10.17
CA ILE A 111 5.72 6.40 9.24
C ILE A 111 6.86 7.44 9.13
N ARG A 112 8.03 7.00 8.66
CA ARG A 112 9.22 7.85 8.47
C ARG A 112 9.04 8.77 7.25
N ALA A 113 9.84 9.84 7.16
CA ALA A 113 9.80 10.77 6.03
C ALA A 113 10.11 10.11 4.66
N ASN A 114 10.91 9.04 4.67
CA ASN A 114 11.27 8.27 3.46
C ASN A 114 10.27 7.17 3.13
N ASP A 115 9.36 6.84 4.06
CA ASP A 115 8.32 5.86 3.81
C ASP A 115 7.18 6.48 2.99
N SER A 116 6.48 5.66 2.24
CA SER A 116 5.36 6.09 1.41
C SER A 116 4.13 5.24 1.70
N ALA A 117 2.99 5.89 1.92
CA ALA A 117 1.72 5.21 2.15
C ALA A 117 0.74 5.43 1.01
N GLY A 118 -0.03 4.39 0.65
CA GLY A 118 -1.06 4.44 -0.37
C GLY A 118 -2.31 3.68 0.03
N ARG A 119 -3.47 4.14 -0.45
CA ARG A 119 -4.72 3.38 -0.40
C ARG A 119 -4.69 2.38 -1.56
N TYR A 120 -4.42 1.13 -1.23
CA TYR A 120 -4.21 0.07 -2.21
C TYR A 120 -5.54 -0.53 -2.69
N GLY A 121 -6.50 -0.67 -1.79
CA GLY A 121 -7.86 -1.16 -2.05
C GLY A 121 -8.93 -0.26 -1.41
N GLY A 122 -10.14 -0.76 -1.28
CA GLY A 122 -11.27 -0.04 -0.65
C GLY A 122 -11.00 0.29 0.81
N ASP A 123 -10.60 -0.71 1.57
CA ASP A 123 -10.27 -0.72 3.00
C ASP A 123 -8.82 -1.14 3.30
N GLU A 124 -7.99 -1.21 2.25
CA GLU A 124 -6.60 -1.64 2.33
C GLU A 124 -5.65 -0.44 2.17
N ILE A 125 -4.73 -0.29 3.11
CA ILE A 125 -3.67 0.72 3.07
C ILE A 125 -2.33 0.00 3.05
N ALA A 126 -1.46 0.38 2.12
CA ALA A 126 -0.12 -0.20 2.00
C ALA A 126 0.95 0.84 2.30
N VAL A 127 2.07 0.41 2.89
CA VAL A 127 3.22 1.25 3.21
C VAL A 127 4.48 0.63 2.60
N ILE A 128 5.23 1.45 1.87
CA ILE A 128 6.57 1.13 1.36
C ILE A 128 7.58 1.67 2.35
N MET A 129 8.48 0.82 2.82
CA MET A 129 9.53 1.14 3.78
C MET A 129 10.91 0.86 3.15
N PRO A 130 11.55 1.86 2.51
CA PRO A 130 12.90 1.71 1.98
C PRO A 130 13.92 1.46 3.10
N GLU A 131 15.02 0.76 2.78
CA GLU A 131 16.13 0.49 3.69
C GLU A 131 15.66 -0.16 5.02
N THR A 132 14.64 -1.02 4.93
CA THR A 132 13.98 -1.63 6.11
C THR A 132 13.88 -3.13 5.90
N ASP A 133 14.42 -3.90 6.82
CA ASP A 133 14.32 -5.36 6.85
C ASP A 133 13.00 -5.84 7.49
N THR A 134 12.76 -7.14 7.48
CA THR A 134 11.54 -7.77 8.03
C THR A 134 11.37 -7.47 9.53
N LYS A 135 12.45 -7.43 10.29
CA LYS A 135 12.41 -7.20 11.74
C LYS A 135 11.99 -5.77 12.06
N ASP A 136 12.62 -4.80 11.40
CA ASP A 136 12.31 -3.38 11.58
C ASP A 136 10.91 -3.04 11.07
N ALA A 137 10.48 -3.67 9.97
CA ALA A 137 9.12 -3.53 9.45
C ALA A 137 8.08 -4.06 10.45
N LYS A 138 8.34 -5.21 11.11
CA LYS A 138 7.49 -5.74 12.17
C LYS A 138 7.36 -4.76 13.34
N TYR A 139 8.46 -4.22 13.84
CA TYR A 139 8.44 -3.25 14.95
C TYR A 139 7.61 -2.01 14.60
N LEU A 140 7.77 -1.47 13.38
CA LEU A 140 7.00 -0.30 12.98
C LEU A 140 5.51 -0.66 12.80
N ALA A 141 5.20 -1.82 12.24
CA ALA A 141 3.84 -2.30 12.10
C ALA A 141 3.16 -2.53 13.46
N GLU A 142 3.87 -3.10 14.44
CA GLU A 142 3.40 -3.25 15.83
C GLU A 142 3.10 -1.90 16.47
N TYR A 143 4.02 -0.95 16.33
CA TYR A 143 3.83 0.40 16.84
C TYR A 143 2.63 1.10 16.21
N ILE A 144 2.48 1.05 14.89
CA ILE A 144 1.32 1.62 14.19
C ILE A 144 0.03 0.95 14.65
N THR A 145 0.01 -0.37 14.74
CA THR A 145 -1.16 -1.14 15.18
C THR A 145 -1.56 -0.79 16.62
N TYR A 146 -0.57 -0.62 17.50
CA TYR A 146 -0.80 -0.12 18.85
C TYR A 146 -1.41 1.29 18.85
N CYS A 147 -0.86 2.21 18.08
CA CYS A 147 -1.40 3.57 17.94
C CYS A 147 -2.84 3.55 17.42
N LEU A 148 -3.17 2.67 16.47
CA LEU A 148 -4.51 2.49 15.94
C LEU A 148 -5.47 1.93 16.99
N SER A 149 -5.04 0.95 17.80
CA SER A 149 -5.88 0.39 18.88
C SER A 149 -6.24 1.40 19.96
N CYS A 150 -5.41 2.44 20.11
CA CYS A 150 -5.69 3.59 21.00
C CYS A 150 -6.58 4.66 20.35
N CYS A 151 -6.84 4.58 19.03
CA CYS A 151 -7.74 5.49 18.35
C CYS A 151 -9.19 5.05 18.57
N PHE A 152 -9.99 5.97 19.07
CA PHE A 152 -11.41 5.78 19.26
C PHE A 152 -12.17 6.57 18.21
N VAL A 153 -13.01 5.91 17.44
CA VAL A 153 -13.94 6.55 16.51
C VAL A 153 -15.32 6.47 17.15
N ASP A 154 -16.01 7.60 17.23
CA ASP A 154 -17.34 7.69 17.83
C ASP A 154 -18.27 6.64 17.20
N ASP A 155 -19.10 6.01 18.02
CA ASP A 155 -20.03 4.93 17.66
C ASP A 155 -19.40 3.61 17.14
N VAL A 156 -18.08 3.59 16.85
CA VAL A 156 -17.36 2.39 16.35
C VAL A 156 -16.48 1.78 17.43
N GLY A 157 -15.88 2.61 18.27
CA GLY A 157 -14.91 2.18 19.26
C GLY A 157 -13.48 2.08 18.73
N PRO A 158 -12.62 1.24 19.33
CA PRO A 158 -11.23 1.09 18.92
C PRO A 158 -11.14 0.45 17.53
N VAL A 159 -10.31 1.06 16.67
CA VAL A 159 -10.12 0.58 15.31
C VAL A 159 -9.14 -0.60 15.30
N LYS A 160 -9.48 -1.62 14.50
CA LYS A 160 -8.69 -2.84 14.36
C LYS A 160 -8.28 -3.06 12.91
N VAL A 161 -7.03 -3.50 12.71
CA VAL A 161 -6.47 -3.79 11.38
C VAL A 161 -5.83 -5.18 11.37
N SER A 162 -5.82 -5.83 10.22
CA SER A 162 -4.99 -7.01 9.95
C SER A 162 -3.75 -6.58 9.19
N VAL A 163 -2.59 -7.20 9.46
CA VAL A 163 -1.31 -6.71 8.94
C VAL A 163 -0.51 -7.83 8.30
N GLY A 164 -0.05 -7.60 7.08
CA GLY A 164 0.85 -8.48 6.34
C GLY A 164 2.12 -7.75 5.90
N ILE A 165 3.26 -8.44 5.95
CA ILE A 165 4.57 -7.90 5.61
C ILE A 165 5.27 -8.80 4.60
N ALA A 166 5.88 -8.19 3.58
CA ALA A 166 6.82 -8.87 2.71
C ALA A 166 8.04 -7.98 2.45
N THR A 167 9.24 -8.59 2.45
CA THR A 167 10.52 -7.88 2.36
C THR A 167 11.34 -8.33 1.15
N TYR A 168 11.87 -7.37 0.39
CA TYR A 168 12.90 -7.56 -0.61
C TYR A 168 14.27 -7.53 0.09
N PRO A 169 15.24 -8.41 -0.29
CA PRO A 169 15.13 -9.52 -1.22
C PRO A 169 14.69 -10.84 -0.56
N GLU A 170 14.42 -10.84 0.75
CA GLU A 170 14.19 -12.03 1.57
C GLU A 170 12.99 -12.85 1.08
N CYS A 171 11.84 -12.20 0.84
CA CYS A 171 10.62 -12.88 0.42
C CYS A 171 10.54 -12.99 -1.11
N SER A 172 10.88 -11.93 -1.82
CA SER A 172 10.88 -11.89 -3.29
C SER A 172 11.80 -10.80 -3.84
N ARG A 173 12.26 -10.99 -5.08
CA ARG A 173 12.96 -9.97 -5.88
C ARG A 173 12.08 -9.33 -6.94
N ASP A 174 10.88 -9.82 -7.10
CA ASP A 174 9.87 -9.35 -8.04
C ASP A 174 8.83 -8.50 -7.34
N GLN A 175 8.43 -7.38 -7.96
CA GLN A 175 7.50 -6.41 -7.38
C GLN A 175 6.11 -7.00 -7.17
N GLU A 176 5.57 -7.64 -8.20
CA GLU A 176 4.22 -8.19 -8.18
C GLU A 176 4.12 -9.30 -7.13
N LYS A 177 5.11 -10.19 -7.13
CA LYS A 177 5.20 -11.27 -6.15
C LYS A 177 5.38 -10.75 -4.72
N LEU A 178 6.12 -9.64 -4.52
CA LEU A 178 6.28 -9.03 -3.21
C LEU A 178 4.95 -8.51 -2.65
N LEU A 179 4.13 -7.89 -3.50
CA LEU A 179 2.79 -7.42 -3.14
C LEU A 179 1.85 -8.57 -2.82
N ILE A 180 1.82 -9.61 -3.66
CA ILE A 180 1.02 -10.82 -3.44
C ILE A 180 1.37 -11.45 -2.09
N LEU A 181 2.65 -11.56 -1.76
CA LEU A 181 3.10 -12.13 -0.49
C LEU A 181 2.69 -11.29 0.72
N ALA A 182 2.75 -9.96 0.62
CA ALA A 182 2.27 -9.07 1.67
C ALA A 182 0.74 -9.18 1.87
N GLU A 183 -0.02 -9.24 0.77
CA GLU A 183 -1.48 -9.43 0.78
C GLU A 183 -1.87 -10.78 1.41
N GLN A 184 -1.20 -11.85 1.02
CA GLN A 184 -1.43 -13.19 1.59
C GLN A 184 -1.15 -13.23 3.10
N ALA A 185 -0.03 -12.64 3.54
CA ALA A 185 0.30 -12.51 4.95
C ALA A 185 -0.77 -11.72 5.72
N MET A 186 -1.33 -10.66 5.12
CA MET A 186 -2.42 -9.87 5.69
C MET A 186 -3.71 -10.69 5.85
N TYR A 187 -4.09 -11.51 4.86
CA TYR A 187 -5.25 -12.39 4.97
C TYR A 187 -5.05 -13.48 6.03
N ILE A 188 -3.85 -14.03 6.18
CA ILE A 188 -3.53 -14.97 7.25
C ILE A 188 -3.66 -14.26 8.61
N SER A 189 -3.20 -13.01 8.72
CA SER A 189 -3.39 -12.18 9.91
C SER A 189 -4.88 -12.03 10.25
N GLN A 190 -5.71 -11.76 9.24
CA GLN A 190 -7.17 -11.63 9.40
C GLN A 190 -7.81 -12.94 9.90
N ALA A 191 -7.42 -14.08 9.33
CA ALA A 191 -7.93 -15.40 9.71
C ALA A 191 -7.52 -15.80 11.14
N LYS A 192 -6.29 -15.49 11.57
CA LYS A 192 -5.81 -15.74 12.94
C LYS A 192 -6.54 -14.89 13.98
N GLY A 193 -7.15 -13.80 13.54
CA GLY A 193 -7.92 -12.90 14.41
C GLY A 193 -7.06 -12.14 15.41
N TYR A 194 -7.69 -11.68 16.49
CA TYR A 194 -7.04 -10.89 17.53
C TYR A 194 -6.63 -11.77 18.71
N LYS A 195 -5.37 -11.67 19.12
CA LYS A 195 -4.89 -12.20 20.37
C LYS A 195 -4.56 -11.02 21.30
N ASP A 196 -5.13 -11.01 22.49
CA ASP A 196 -4.94 -9.94 23.50
C ASP A 196 -5.30 -8.51 23.02
N GLY A 197 -6.28 -8.40 22.11
CA GLY A 197 -6.76 -7.11 21.58
C GLY A 197 -5.91 -6.52 20.45
N MET A 198 -4.76 -7.11 20.12
CA MET A 198 -3.91 -6.72 19.01
C MET A 198 -4.04 -7.68 17.84
N SER A 199 -3.92 -7.16 16.63
CA SER A 199 -3.87 -7.96 15.40
C SER A 199 -2.60 -8.82 15.37
N ALA A 200 -2.70 -10.04 14.87
CA ALA A 200 -1.52 -10.82 14.55
C ALA A 200 -0.80 -10.16 13.37
N ILE A 201 0.46 -9.76 13.55
CA ILE A 201 1.29 -9.23 12.47
C ILE A 201 2.03 -10.40 11.85
N ILE A 202 1.79 -10.62 10.56
CA ILE A 202 2.31 -11.77 9.83
C ILE A 202 3.32 -11.28 8.80
N SER A 203 4.52 -11.87 8.81
CA SER A 203 5.48 -11.70 7.72
C SER A 203 5.45 -12.92 6.82
N SER A 204 5.52 -12.72 5.52
CA SER A 204 5.66 -13.81 4.56
C SER A 204 6.97 -14.59 4.74
N ALA A 205 7.99 -14.00 5.39
CA ALA A 205 9.23 -14.70 5.77
C ALA A 205 9.02 -15.77 6.86
N ASP A 206 7.98 -15.61 7.70
CA ASP A 206 7.67 -16.57 8.78
C ASP A 206 6.87 -17.79 8.27
N PHE A 207 6.44 -17.79 7.02
CA PHE A 207 5.57 -18.80 6.45
C PHE A 207 6.23 -19.50 5.27
N ASN A 208 6.19 -20.81 5.34
CA ASN A 208 6.19 -21.62 4.13
C ASN A 208 4.75 -21.56 3.59
N PHE A 209 4.47 -20.80 2.52
CA PHE A 209 3.12 -20.64 1.93
C PHE A 209 2.47 -21.95 1.50
N TRP A 210 3.20 -23.05 1.57
CA TRP A 210 2.74 -24.41 1.32
C TRP A 210 2.33 -25.14 2.60
N ASP A 211 2.36 -24.47 3.77
CA ASP A 211 1.81 -25.03 4.99
C ASP A 211 0.27 -25.13 4.89
N ASP A 212 -0.27 -26.31 5.10
CA ASP A 212 -1.71 -26.59 4.99
C ASP A 212 -2.56 -25.63 5.84
N ILE A 213 -2.03 -25.14 6.98
CA ILE A 213 -2.71 -24.17 7.85
C ILE A 213 -2.79 -22.78 7.19
N ALA A 214 -1.75 -22.34 6.52
CA ALA A 214 -1.74 -21.04 5.84
C ALA A 214 -2.68 -21.03 4.63
N LEU A 215 -2.68 -22.10 3.83
CA LEU A 215 -3.60 -22.32 2.71
C LEU A 215 -5.05 -22.39 3.19
N GLN A 216 -5.32 -23.12 4.27
CA GLN A 216 -6.66 -23.26 4.83
C GLN A 216 -7.20 -21.92 5.36
N SER A 217 -6.37 -21.17 6.08
CA SER A 217 -6.74 -19.83 6.58
C SER A 217 -6.99 -18.84 5.44
N TYR A 218 -6.18 -18.88 4.39
CA TYR A 218 -6.36 -18.05 3.19
C TYR A 218 -7.64 -18.44 2.45
N ALA A 219 -7.88 -19.72 2.24
CA ALA A 219 -9.07 -20.25 1.59
C ALA A 219 -10.37 -19.86 2.33
N GLU A 220 -10.38 -19.90 3.67
CA GLU A 220 -11.54 -19.47 4.48
C GLU A 220 -11.85 -17.97 4.32
N VAL A 221 -10.84 -17.10 4.30
CA VAL A 221 -11.03 -15.65 4.17
C VAL A 221 -11.52 -15.31 2.77
N ILE A 222 -10.85 -15.84 1.76
CA ILE A 222 -11.25 -15.62 0.36
C ILE A 222 -12.60 -16.23 0.07
N GLY A 223 -12.90 -17.45 0.53
CA GLY A 223 -14.21 -18.07 0.38
C GLY A 223 -15.35 -17.24 0.98
N LYS A 224 -15.15 -16.63 2.15
CA LYS A 224 -16.11 -15.70 2.75
C LYS A 224 -16.30 -14.42 1.92
N ARG A 225 -15.22 -13.88 1.34
CA ARG A 225 -15.26 -12.68 0.48
C ARG A 225 -15.96 -12.98 -0.85
N HIS A 226 -15.73 -14.15 -1.44
CA HIS A 226 -16.32 -14.55 -2.72
C HIS A 226 -17.79 -14.96 -2.62
N SER A 227 -18.22 -15.57 -1.53
CA SER A 227 -19.64 -15.82 -1.28
C SER A 227 -20.47 -14.53 -1.26
N GLN A 228 -19.82 -13.38 -0.97
CA GLN A 228 -20.44 -12.06 -1.00
C GLN A 228 -20.41 -11.41 -2.39
N LEU A 229 -19.48 -11.81 -3.27
CA LEU A 229 -19.23 -11.17 -4.58
C LEU A 229 -19.69 -12.02 -5.77
N GLY A 230 -20.03 -13.29 -5.58
CA GLY A 230 -20.51 -14.20 -6.64
C GLY A 230 -19.44 -14.60 -7.67
N VAL A 231 -18.16 -14.56 -7.31
CA VAL A 231 -17.02 -14.91 -8.19
C VAL A 231 -16.54 -16.35 -7.92
N ASN A 232 -15.95 -16.99 -8.93
CA ASN A 232 -15.47 -18.37 -8.82
C ASN A 232 -14.14 -18.41 -8.03
N PHE A 233 -14.22 -18.83 -6.78
CA PHE A 233 -13.15 -18.91 -5.79
C PHE A 233 -11.91 -19.69 -6.29
N GLU A 234 -12.15 -20.81 -6.96
CA GLU A 234 -11.10 -21.75 -7.36
C GLU A 234 -10.18 -21.17 -8.44
N GLU A 235 -10.74 -20.42 -9.41
CA GLU A 235 -9.96 -19.76 -10.46
C GLU A 235 -9.10 -18.62 -9.94
N GLU A 236 -9.59 -17.81 -8.99
CA GLU A 236 -8.83 -16.71 -8.43
C GLU A 236 -7.74 -17.21 -7.48
N LEU A 237 -7.99 -18.27 -6.72
CA LEU A 237 -6.98 -18.92 -5.88
C LEU A 237 -5.82 -19.44 -6.73
N LEU A 238 -6.12 -20.15 -7.81
CA LEU A 238 -5.13 -20.68 -8.75
C LEU A 238 -4.34 -19.58 -9.46
N ALA A 239 -5.01 -18.50 -9.86
CA ALA A 239 -4.36 -17.36 -10.51
C ALA A 239 -3.40 -16.61 -9.57
N LYS A 240 -3.80 -16.38 -8.32
CA LYS A 240 -2.99 -15.66 -7.33
C LYS A 240 -1.82 -16.47 -6.78
N PHE A 241 -1.95 -17.78 -6.67
CA PHE A 241 -0.86 -18.63 -6.16
C PHE A 241 0.16 -19.04 -7.23
N ASN A 242 -0.11 -18.78 -8.52
CA ASN A 242 0.77 -19.17 -9.65
C ASN A 242 1.25 -20.63 -9.51
N VAL A 243 0.34 -21.50 -9.15
CA VAL A 243 0.62 -22.87 -8.77
C VAL A 243 0.66 -23.71 -10.03
N ASP A 244 1.77 -24.41 -10.29
CA ASP A 244 1.86 -25.38 -11.36
C ASP A 244 0.72 -26.39 -11.26
N HIS A 245 -0.10 -26.48 -12.30
CA HIS A 245 -1.37 -27.22 -12.35
C HIS A 245 -1.29 -28.70 -11.93
N GLU A 246 -0.13 -29.33 -12.00
CA GLU A 246 -0.01 -30.77 -11.73
C GLU A 246 0.13 -31.16 -10.26
N MET A 247 0.61 -30.26 -9.39
CA MET A 247 0.84 -30.58 -7.98
C MET A 247 -0.24 -30.11 -7.01
N SER A 248 -1.07 -29.15 -7.39
CA SER A 248 -1.98 -28.45 -6.49
C SER A 248 -3.47 -28.72 -6.70
N GLY A 249 -3.87 -29.20 -7.86
CA GLY A 249 -5.28 -29.48 -8.17
C GLY A 249 -5.93 -30.46 -7.16
N ASN A 250 -5.16 -31.44 -6.68
CA ASN A 250 -5.66 -32.39 -5.69
C ASN A 250 -5.75 -31.79 -4.27
N ARG A 251 -4.86 -30.88 -3.89
CA ARG A 251 -4.85 -30.27 -2.54
C ARG A 251 -5.90 -29.17 -2.37
N ILE A 252 -6.13 -28.38 -3.41
CA ILE A 252 -7.11 -27.28 -3.35
C ILE A 252 -8.54 -27.82 -3.35
N SER A 253 -8.83 -28.88 -4.10
CA SER A 253 -10.14 -29.54 -4.09
C SER A 253 -10.48 -30.20 -2.75
N GLU A 254 -9.48 -30.66 -1.97
CA GLU A 254 -9.66 -31.21 -0.63
C GLU A 254 -9.94 -30.12 0.43
N ILE A 255 -9.49 -28.88 0.21
CA ILE A 255 -9.69 -27.75 1.14
C ILE A 255 -11.01 -27.03 0.86
N ALA A 256 -11.52 -27.08 -0.38
CA ALA A 256 -12.76 -26.42 -0.80
C ALA A 256 -14.03 -27.26 -0.58
N THR A 257 -13.90 -28.52 -0.21
CA THR A 257 -15.00 -29.43 0.20
C THR A 257 -15.12 -29.54 1.71
#